data_329fd207cf30b9bc1f449bbcde0c26e0
#
_entry.id   329fd207cf30b9bc1f449bbcde0c26e0
#
_cell.length_a   1.000
_cell.length_b   1.000
_cell.length_c   1.000
_cell.angle_alpha   90.00
_cell.angle_beta   90.00
_cell.angle_gamma   90.00
#
_symmetry.space_group_name_H-M   'P 1'
#
loop_
_entity.id
_entity.type
_entity.pdbx_description
1 polymer ?
#
loop_
_entity_poly.entity_id
_entity_poly.type
_entity_poly.pdbx_seq_one_letter_code
_entity_poly.pdbx_strand_id
1 'polypeptide(L)'
;MQMPDLAEKHCVVCGRTITWRKKWARSWDEVRYCSDACRKRGIQPVDEELETAIMNLLAQGPRNATISPDDAAQLVCGEDWKRVSEPARAAARRLCVEGRVVITQEGRRVDPSTAKGPFRIGLT
;
A
#
# COMPACT_ATOMS: atom_id res chain seq x y z
N MET A 1 24.85 0.26 19.66
CA MET A 1 24.21 0.37 18.37
C MET A 1 22.80 -0.19 18.41
N GLN A 2 21.86 0.56 17.93
CA GLN A 2 20.46 0.23 18.06
C GLN A 2 19.92 -0.32 16.78
N MET A 3 20.03 -1.57 16.59
CA MET A 3 19.49 -2.21 15.41
C MET A 3 17.98 -2.11 15.31
N PRO A 4 17.22 -2.26 16.42
CA PRO A 4 15.78 -2.28 16.31
C PRO A 4 15.19 -1.07 15.61
N ASP A 5 15.76 0.10 15.83
CA ASP A 5 15.24 1.31 15.21
C ASP A 5 15.44 1.33 13.72
N LEU A 6 16.38 0.54 13.21
CA LEU A 6 16.68 0.50 11.80
C LEU A 6 16.13 -0.73 11.13
N ALA A 7 15.33 -1.50 11.85
CA ALA A 7 15.00 -2.85 11.42
C ALA A 7 13.79 -2.94 10.52
N GLU A 8 13.17 -1.81 10.15
CA GLU A 8 11.98 -1.86 9.32
C GLU A 8 12.08 -0.90 8.16
N LYS A 9 11.62 -1.37 7.02
CA LYS A 9 11.44 -0.56 5.83
C LYS A 9 10.12 -0.95 5.21
N HIS A 10 9.72 -0.27 4.15
CA HIS A 10 8.50 -0.62 3.43
C HIS A 10 8.83 -0.92 1.99
N CYS A 11 8.23 -1.98 1.47
CA CYS A 11 8.42 -2.34 0.07
C CYS A 11 7.93 -1.21 -0.83
N VAL A 12 8.78 -0.79 -1.78
CA VAL A 12 8.41 0.33 -2.64
C VAL A 12 7.30 -0.02 -3.61
N VAL A 13 7.01 -1.31 -3.81
CA VAL A 13 5.96 -1.75 -4.71
C VAL A 13 4.66 -2.02 -3.98
N CYS A 14 4.68 -2.88 -2.96
CA CYS A 14 3.44 -3.30 -2.31
C CYS A 14 3.16 -2.60 -0.99
N GLY A 15 4.10 -1.84 -0.46
CA GLY A 15 3.90 -1.08 0.77
C GLY A 15 3.97 -1.88 2.05
N ARG A 16 4.23 -3.18 1.96
CA ARG A 16 4.32 -4.00 3.18
C ARG A 16 5.60 -3.76 3.91
N THR A 17 5.57 -4.00 5.21
CA THR A 17 6.73 -3.83 6.07
C THR A 17 7.75 -4.92 5.79
N ILE A 18 9.02 -4.51 5.66
CA ILE A 18 10.15 -5.43 5.52
C ILE A 18 10.92 -5.34 6.81
N THR A 19 10.99 -6.47 7.53
CA THR A 19 11.69 -6.53 8.81
C THR A 19 13.11 -7.02 8.57
N TRP A 20 14.07 -6.38 9.24
CA TRP A 20 15.47 -6.74 9.11
C TRP A 20 15.69 -8.21 9.40
N ARG A 21 16.55 -8.84 8.60
CA ARG A 21 16.98 -10.23 8.82
C ARG A 21 18.49 -10.30 8.71
N LYS A 22 19.06 -11.26 9.42
CA LYS A 22 20.50 -11.41 9.44
C LYS A 22 21.10 -11.56 8.04
N LYS A 23 20.37 -12.19 7.14
CA LYS A 23 20.85 -12.36 5.77
C LYS A 23 21.08 -11.03 5.07
N TRP A 24 20.50 -9.94 5.57
CA TRP A 24 20.64 -8.61 4.97
C TRP A 24 21.62 -7.72 5.71
N ALA A 25 22.39 -8.29 6.65
CA ALA A 25 23.26 -7.48 7.49
C ALA A 25 24.19 -6.58 6.68
N ARG A 26 24.65 -7.06 5.53
CA ARG A 26 25.59 -6.30 4.70
C ARG A 26 24.93 -5.50 3.60
N SER A 27 23.65 -5.78 3.32
CA SER A 27 22.97 -5.17 2.19
C SER A 27 21.68 -4.47 2.59
N TRP A 28 21.46 -4.28 3.89
CA TRP A 28 20.19 -3.69 4.35
C TRP A 28 19.92 -2.34 3.70
N ASP A 29 20.94 -1.53 3.48
CA ASP A 29 20.75 -0.22 2.85
C ASP A 29 20.20 -0.34 1.44
N GLU A 30 20.40 -1.47 0.79
CA GLU A 30 19.95 -1.69 -0.58
C GLU A 30 18.62 -2.40 -0.66
N VAL A 31 18.09 -2.85 0.46
CA VAL A 31 16.81 -3.57 0.47
C VAL A 31 15.69 -2.58 0.20
N ARG A 32 14.91 -2.83 -0.85
CA ARG A 32 13.77 -1.99 -1.24
C ARG A 32 12.51 -2.78 -1.49
N TYR A 33 12.61 -4.10 -1.60
CA TYR A 33 11.50 -4.95 -2.00
C TYR A 33 11.31 -6.05 -0.99
N CYS A 34 10.03 -6.41 -0.75
CA CYS A 34 9.74 -7.47 0.20
C CYS A 34 10.00 -8.87 -0.37
N SER A 35 10.14 -8.98 -1.69
CA SER A 35 10.28 -10.28 -2.34
C SER A 35 10.84 -10.09 -3.74
N ASP A 36 11.28 -11.20 -4.33
CA ASP A 36 11.72 -11.18 -5.72
C ASP A 36 10.57 -10.85 -6.66
N ALA A 37 9.36 -11.27 -6.32
CA ALA A 37 8.21 -10.95 -7.16
C ALA A 37 8.02 -9.44 -7.26
N CYS A 38 8.10 -8.72 -6.14
CA CYS A 38 7.98 -7.27 -6.16
C CYS A 38 9.15 -6.63 -6.91
N ARG A 39 10.35 -7.18 -6.75
CA ARG A 39 11.51 -6.63 -7.45
C ARG A 39 11.33 -6.75 -8.96
N LYS A 40 10.87 -7.89 -9.42
CA LYS A 40 10.69 -8.12 -10.86
C LYS A 40 9.57 -7.28 -11.42
N ARG A 41 8.49 -7.13 -10.65
CA ARG A 41 7.34 -6.37 -11.13
C ARG A 41 7.63 -4.87 -11.19
N GLY A 42 8.26 -4.32 -10.15
CA GLY A 42 8.49 -2.89 -10.06
C GLY A 42 7.20 -2.10 -10.03
N ILE A 43 7.32 -0.79 -10.06
CA ILE A 43 6.18 0.13 -10.14
C ILE A 43 5.82 0.30 -11.60
N GLN A 44 4.54 0.16 -11.91
CA GLN A 44 4.01 0.28 -13.27
C GLN A 44 3.08 1.49 -13.35
N PRO A 45 2.82 2.01 -14.56
CA PRO A 45 1.92 3.16 -14.69
C PRO A 45 0.57 2.99 -14.02
N VAL A 46 -0.01 1.78 -14.09
CA VAL A 46 -1.30 1.52 -13.45
C VAL A 46 -1.23 1.72 -11.95
N ASP A 47 -0.07 1.46 -11.35
CA ASP A 47 0.10 1.63 -9.90
C ASP A 47 -0.07 3.09 -9.51
N GLU A 48 0.50 3.99 -10.31
CA GLU A 48 0.37 5.43 -10.05
C GLU A 48 -1.04 5.91 -10.35
N GLU A 49 -1.67 5.35 -11.38
CA GLU A 49 -3.06 5.70 -11.67
C GLU A 49 -3.99 5.31 -10.53
N LEU A 50 -3.71 4.17 -9.90
CA LEU A 50 -4.50 3.72 -8.76
C LEU A 50 -4.33 4.65 -7.56
N GLU A 51 -3.10 5.11 -7.29
CA GLU A 51 -2.90 6.07 -6.22
C GLU A 51 -3.67 7.36 -6.47
N THR A 52 -3.60 7.86 -7.71
CA THR A 52 -4.33 9.06 -8.08
C THR A 52 -5.83 8.86 -7.93
N ALA A 53 -6.33 7.71 -8.36
CA ALA A 53 -7.75 7.41 -8.24
C ALA A 53 -8.21 7.39 -6.79
N ILE A 54 -7.42 6.77 -5.91
CA ILE A 54 -7.74 6.75 -4.49
C ILE A 54 -7.87 8.17 -3.95
N MET A 55 -6.87 9.00 -4.21
CA MET A 55 -6.87 10.35 -3.67
C MET A 55 -8.01 11.19 -4.25
N ASN A 56 -8.29 11.03 -5.55
CA ASN A 56 -9.40 11.76 -6.18
C ASN A 56 -10.74 11.36 -5.59
N LEU A 57 -10.96 10.05 -5.39
CA LEU A 57 -12.22 9.60 -4.81
C LEU A 57 -12.39 10.13 -3.40
N LEU A 58 -11.33 10.14 -2.60
CA LEU A 58 -11.41 10.66 -1.25
C LEU A 58 -11.64 12.16 -1.23
N ALA A 59 -11.06 12.88 -2.19
CA ALA A 59 -11.22 14.34 -2.26
C ALA A 59 -12.65 14.73 -2.63
N GLN A 60 -13.38 13.85 -3.33
CA GLN A 60 -14.72 14.16 -3.79
C GLN A 60 -15.78 13.94 -2.71
N GLY A 61 -15.45 13.20 -1.67
CA GLY A 61 -16.40 12.88 -0.62
C GLY A 61 -16.18 13.71 0.63
N PRO A 62 -17.04 13.51 1.65
CA PRO A 62 -16.82 14.16 2.94
C PRO A 62 -15.49 13.73 3.54
N ARG A 63 -14.93 14.58 4.40
CA ARG A 63 -13.61 14.32 4.95
C ARG A 63 -13.51 12.99 5.69
N ASN A 64 -14.59 12.57 6.32
CA ASN A 64 -14.59 11.33 7.10
C ASN A 64 -15.08 10.12 6.30
N ALA A 65 -15.32 10.28 5.00
CA ALA A 65 -15.74 9.16 4.18
C ALA A 65 -14.58 8.22 3.90
N THR A 66 -14.91 6.97 3.61
CA THR A 66 -13.91 5.97 3.23
C THR A 66 -14.31 5.33 1.91
N ILE A 67 -13.33 4.72 1.25
CA ILE A 67 -13.56 3.97 0.03
C ILE A 67 -12.92 2.60 0.16
N SER A 68 -13.30 1.71 -0.73
CA SER A 68 -12.67 0.40 -0.88
C SER A 68 -11.56 0.51 -1.93
N PRO A 69 -10.49 -0.29 -1.84
CA PRO A 69 -9.53 -0.36 -2.94
C PRO A 69 -10.19 -0.71 -4.27
N ASP A 70 -11.27 -1.49 -4.24
CA ASP A 70 -11.95 -1.88 -5.46
C ASP A 70 -12.62 -0.69 -6.15
N ASP A 71 -13.02 0.33 -5.38
CA ASP A 71 -13.56 1.54 -5.98
C ASP A 71 -12.55 2.20 -6.91
N ALA A 72 -11.30 2.27 -6.48
CA ALA A 72 -10.24 2.83 -7.31
C ALA A 72 -9.95 1.92 -8.50
N ALA A 73 -9.94 0.61 -8.28
CA ALA A 73 -9.70 -0.34 -9.36
C ALA A 73 -10.75 -0.19 -10.45
N GLN A 74 -12.03 -0.02 -10.06
CA GLN A 74 -13.11 0.16 -11.02
C GLN A 74 -12.98 1.48 -11.78
N LEU A 75 -12.54 2.52 -11.10
CA LEU A 75 -12.36 3.81 -11.74
C LEU A 75 -11.29 3.74 -12.82
N VAL A 76 -10.20 3.00 -12.55
CA VAL A 76 -9.07 2.93 -13.47
C VAL A 76 -9.32 1.94 -14.61
N CYS A 77 -9.87 0.78 -14.30
CA CYS A 77 -9.96 -0.32 -15.28
C CYS A 77 -11.37 -0.73 -15.66
N GLY A 78 -12.41 -0.09 -15.11
CA GLY A 78 -13.77 -0.41 -15.48
C GLY A 78 -14.11 -1.86 -15.20
N GLU A 79 -14.61 -2.56 -16.22
CA GLU A 79 -15.06 -3.94 -16.04
C GLU A 79 -13.92 -4.91 -15.77
N ASP A 80 -12.69 -4.52 -16.09
CA ASP A 80 -11.53 -5.37 -15.84
C ASP A 80 -10.91 -5.14 -14.48
N TRP A 81 -11.61 -4.48 -13.59
CA TRP A 81 -11.06 -4.02 -12.31
C TRP A 81 -10.48 -5.15 -11.46
N LYS A 82 -11.01 -6.37 -11.61
CA LYS A 82 -10.51 -7.47 -10.76
C LYS A 82 -9.04 -7.77 -11.02
N ARG A 83 -8.55 -7.50 -12.23
CA ARG A 83 -7.14 -7.72 -12.56
C ARG A 83 -6.21 -6.83 -11.76
N VAL A 84 -6.72 -5.69 -11.31
CA VAL A 84 -5.90 -4.74 -10.58
C VAL A 84 -6.36 -4.59 -9.13
N SER A 85 -7.10 -5.58 -8.63
CA SER A 85 -7.57 -5.56 -7.25
C SER A 85 -6.40 -5.55 -6.26
N GLU A 86 -5.43 -6.43 -6.44
CA GLU A 86 -4.27 -6.43 -5.55
C GLU A 86 -3.38 -5.22 -5.77
N PRO A 87 -3.09 -4.77 -7.01
CA PRO A 87 -2.39 -3.50 -7.19
C PRO A 87 -3.09 -2.31 -6.51
N ALA A 88 -4.42 -2.30 -6.46
CA ALA A 88 -5.15 -1.24 -5.75
C ALA A 88 -4.90 -1.29 -4.25
N ARG A 89 -4.86 -2.49 -3.68
CA ARG A 89 -4.52 -2.64 -2.26
C ARG A 89 -3.09 -2.20 -2.01
N ALA A 90 -2.17 -2.53 -2.91
CA ALA A 90 -0.78 -2.09 -2.80
C ALA A 90 -0.67 -0.57 -2.85
N ALA A 91 -1.44 0.08 -3.73
CA ALA A 91 -1.46 1.54 -3.82
C ALA A 91 -1.90 2.14 -2.49
N ALA A 92 -2.94 1.57 -1.87
CA ALA A 92 -3.40 2.05 -0.57
C ALA A 92 -2.32 1.92 0.49
N ARG A 93 -1.58 0.80 0.49
CA ARG A 93 -0.49 0.61 1.46
C ARG A 93 0.61 1.65 1.26
N ARG A 94 0.97 1.93 0.00
CA ARG A 94 2.00 2.95 -0.26
C ARG A 94 1.57 4.33 0.21
N LEU A 95 0.31 4.69 -0.05
CA LEU A 95 -0.21 5.98 0.40
C LEU A 95 -0.26 6.05 1.93
N CYS A 96 -0.55 4.93 2.58
CA CYS A 96 -0.55 4.87 4.04
C CYS A 96 0.85 5.08 4.59
N VAL A 97 1.86 4.47 3.96
CA VAL A 97 3.26 4.67 4.34
C VAL A 97 3.64 6.13 4.24
N GLU A 98 3.12 6.83 3.22
CA GLU A 98 3.39 8.26 3.04
C GLU A 98 2.60 9.14 3.99
N GLY A 99 1.72 8.57 4.80
CA GLY A 99 0.93 9.35 5.74
C GLY A 99 -0.26 10.07 5.13
N ARG A 100 -0.63 9.73 3.91
CA ARG A 100 -1.70 10.42 3.19
C ARG A 100 -3.08 9.81 3.42
N VAL A 101 -3.13 8.54 3.79
CA VAL A 101 -4.38 7.85 4.07
C VAL A 101 -4.22 6.97 5.29
N VAL A 102 -5.34 6.56 5.88
CA VAL A 102 -5.39 5.55 6.92
C VAL A 102 -6.16 4.35 6.39
N ILE A 103 -5.82 3.18 6.91
CA ILE A 103 -6.46 1.92 6.54
C ILE A 103 -7.22 1.42 7.76
N THR A 104 -8.49 1.07 7.55
CA THR A 104 -9.33 0.62 8.66
C THR A 104 -10.05 -0.68 8.29
N GLN A 105 -10.43 -1.42 9.31
CA GLN A 105 -11.34 -2.55 9.19
C GLN A 105 -12.34 -2.41 10.32
N GLU A 106 -13.62 -2.42 9.93
CA GLU A 106 -14.72 -2.26 10.91
C GLU A 106 -14.53 -1.02 11.78
N GLY A 107 -14.09 0.06 11.15
CA GLY A 107 -13.95 1.34 11.82
C GLY A 107 -12.69 1.52 12.65
N ARG A 108 -11.83 0.54 12.70
CA ARG A 108 -10.60 0.61 13.50
C ARG A 108 -9.38 0.63 12.59
N ARG A 109 -8.39 1.44 12.94
CA ARG A 109 -7.13 1.44 12.20
C ARG A 109 -6.45 0.10 12.35
N VAL A 110 -5.89 -0.39 11.26
CA VAL A 110 -5.17 -1.66 11.24
C VAL A 110 -3.84 -1.44 10.52
N ASP A 111 -2.90 -2.33 10.77
CA ASP A 111 -1.64 -2.35 10.05
C ASP A 111 -1.91 -2.91 8.65
N PRO A 112 -1.78 -2.11 7.61
CA PRO A 112 -2.10 -2.60 6.26
C PRO A 112 -1.16 -3.69 5.78
N SER A 113 0.03 -3.79 6.38
CA SER A 113 0.99 -4.82 6.00
C SER A 113 0.50 -6.22 6.34
N THR A 114 -0.22 -6.36 7.46
CA THR A 114 -0.65 -7.67 7.95
C THR A 114 -2.16 -7.86 7.90
N ALA A 115 -2.93 -6.81 7.61
CA ALA A 115 -4.37 -6.92 7.60
C ALA A 115 -4.84 -7.93 6.56
N LYS A 116 -5.77 -8.77 6.94
CA LYS A 116 -6.36 -9.77 6.04
C LYS A 116 -7.78 -9.39 5.73
N GLY A 117 -8.19 -9.70 4.50
CA GLY A 117 -9.55 -9.42 4.08
C GLY A 117 -9.75 -7.98 3.65
N PRO A 118 -10.99 -7.59 3.38
CA PRO A 118 -11.28 -6.26 2.88
C PRO A 118 -10.93 -5.19 3.90
N PHE A 119 -10.48 -4.04 3.42
CA PHE A 119 -10.26 -2.89 4.29
C PHE A 119 -10.77 -1.62 3.60
N ARG A 120 -10.88 -0.55 4.39
CA ARG A 120 -11.34 0.74 3.91
C ARG A 120 -10.19 1.73 3.95
N ILE A 121 -10.25 2.72 3.09
CA ILE A 121 -9.22 3.75 2.95
C ILE A 121 -9.86 5.09 3.27
N GLY A 122 -9.25 5.87 4.13
CA GLY A 122 -9.74 7.20 4.49
C GLY A 122 -8.61 8.21 4.53
N LEU A 123 -8.97 9.49 4.57
CA LEU A 123 -7.97 10.55 4.69
C LEU A 123 -7.42 10.60 6.12
N THR A 124 -6.16 11.00 6.24
CA THR A 124 -5.55 11.22 7.55
C THR A 124 -6.13 12.45 8.24
#